data_fd1a06fcc11fa66cb1200c80798fcd78
#
_entry.id   fd1a06fcc11fa66cb1200c80798fcd78
#
_cell.length_a   1.000
_cell.length_b   1.000
_cell.length_c   1.000
_cell.angle_alpha   90.00
_cell.angle_beta   90.00
_cell.angle_gamma   90.00
#
_symmetry.space_group_name_H-M   'P 1'
#
loop_
_entity.id
_entity.type
_entity.pdbx_description
1 polymer ?
#
loop_
_entity_poly.entity_id
_entity_poly.type
_entity_poly.pdbx_seq_one_letter_code
_entity_poly.pdbx_strand_id
1 'polypeptide(L)'
;MWAKVEDGSITEIISHPKTMTIDGITHPRAIFSLWTAAEKKAIGILPVTMATPLNTTYYTPRNPTYAIEDDGNSVTETIAKAGDKTLANVQANQLTKIKQRAYTLLQPTDWYIVRKTETSTAVPAKITAYRTAVRTVYAAAKSAISGASDVDALLAVNTNASGASDAEKEVDGTDTDVVSTSNNTITLSSHGFVDDERVLYSDGQAGADNPIKGLVSGEEYYIIGKATNTFKLSLTPSWYGDEAAISLTGVADAGTAHIFTSTGKPKIVNDWPSDNDLAYKV
;
A
#
# COMPACT_ATOMS: atom_id res chain seq x y z
N MET A 1 -26.57 4.37 -3.35
CA MET A 1 -27.54 3.30 -3.58
C MET A 1 -28.55 3.30 -2.44
N TRP A 2 -29.78 2.82 -2.68
CA TRP A 2 -30.86 2.77 -1.67
C TRP A 2 -31.58 1.43 -1.74
N ALA A 3 -32.32 1.10 -0.68
CA ALA A 3 -33.20 -0.05 -0.62
C ALA A 3 -34.62 0.42 -0.30
N LYS A 4 -35.61 -0.17 -0.99
CA LYS A 4 -37.02 -0.05 -0.60
C LYS A 4 -37.33 -1.17 0.40
N VAL A 5 -37.88 -0.79 1.54
CA VAL A 5 -38.25 -1.70 2.63
C VAL A 5 -39.74 -1.58 2.87
N GLU A 6 -40.45 -2.71 2.85
CA GLU A 6 -41.88 -2.84 3.14
C GLU A 6 -42.05 -3.98 4.16
N ASP A 7 -42.80 -3.75 5.19
CA ASP A 7 -43.07 -4.72 6.27
C ASP A 7 -41.81 -5.40 6.83
N GLY A 8 -40.73 -4.60 7.00
CA GLY A 8 -39.46 -5.10 7.52
C GLY A 8 -38.63 -5.94 6.55
N SER A 9 -39.04 -6.00 5.27
CA SER A 9 -38.34 -6.76 4.24
C SER A 9 -37.87 -5.86 3.10
N ILE A 10 -36.68 -6.13 2.56
CA ILE A 10 -36.15 -5.43 1.38
C ILE A 10 -36.87 -5.93 0.16
N THR A 11 -37.65 -5.06 -0.50
CA THR A 11 -38.42 -5.39 -1.71
C THR A 11 -37.72 -4.97 -2.98
N GLU A 12 -36.84 -3.98 -2.94
CA GLU A 12 -36.11 -3.51 -4.11
C GLU A 12 -34.77 -2.86 -3.73
N ILE A 13 -33.74 -3.09 -4.53
CA ILE A 13 -32.48 -2.35 -4.48
C ILE A 13 -32.45 -1.31 -5.60
N ILE A 14 -32.32 -0.04 -5.22
CA ILE A 14 -32.37 1.11 -6.11
C ILE A 14 -30.95 1.58 -6.37
N SER A 15 -30.36 1.15 -7.48
CA SER A 15 -28.99 1.53 -7.86
C SER A 15 -28.86 2.97 -8.34
N HIS A 16 -29.91 3.51 -8.95
CA HIS A 16 -29.97 4.88 -9.49
C HIS A 16 -31.28 5.57 -9.13
N PRO A 17 -31.26 6.90 -8.91
CA PRO A 17 -32.48 7.68 -8.69
C PRO A 17 -33.50 7.49 -9.82
N LYS A 18 -34.70 7.08 -9.49
CA LYS A 18 -35.81 6.89 -10.41
C LYS A 18 -37.13 7.40 -9.82
N THR A 19 -38.11 7.63 -10.68
CA THR A 19 -39.50 7.85 -10.24
C THR A 19 -40.05 6.52 -9.74
N MET A 20 -40.78 6.50 -8.63
CA MET A 20 -41.34 5.28 -8.06
C MET A 20 -42.68 5.56 -7.35
N THR A 21 -43.52 4.57 -7.31
CA THR A 21 -44.80 4.64 -6.60
C THR A 21 -44.69 3.85 -5.31
N ILE A 22 -45.02 4.50 -4.19
CA ILE A 22 -45.01 3.92 -2.84
C ILE A 22 -46.37 4.24 -2.24
N ASP A 23 -47.11 3.26 -1.75
CA ASP A 23 -48.42 3.40 -1.14
C ASP A 23 -49.43 4.18 -2.04
N GLY A 24 -49.34 3.94 -3.36
CA GLY A 24 -50.20 4.61 -4.34
C GLY A 24 -49.78 6.04 -4.70
N ILE A 25 -48.76 6.59 -4.06
CA ILE A 25 -48.26 7.94 -4.31
C ILE A 25 -47.00 7.88 -5.20
N THR A 26 -47.02 8.63 -6.31
CA THR A 26 -45.87 8.70 -7.21
C THR A 26 -44.88 9.77 -6.74
N HIS A 27 -43.69 9.32 -6.42
CA HIS A 27 -42.55 10.17 -6.00
C HIS A 27 -41.59 10.37 -7.18
N PRO A 28 -41.22 11.62 -7.49
CA PRO A 28 -40.27 11.91 -8.55
C PRO A 28 -38.84 11.49 -8.11
N ARG A 29 -37.96 11.24 -9.09
CA ARG A 29 -36.55 10.90 -8.84
C ARG A 29 -35.80 11.90 -7.94
N ALA A 30 -36.28 13.14 -7.88
CA ALA A 30 -35.68 14.22 -7.10
C ALA A 30 -35.69 13.95 -5.59
N ILE A 31 -36.54 13.07 -5.07
CA ILE A 31 -36.53 12.71 -3.63
C ILE A 31 -35.17 12.17 -3.19
N PHE A 32 -34.44 11.49 -4.06
CA PHE A 32 -33.13 10.91 -3.72
C PHE A 32 -32.05 11.95 -3.48
N SER A 33 -32.18 13.15 -4.04
CA SER A 33 -31.23 14.26 -3.88
C SER A 33 -31.73 15.38 -2.95
N LEU A 34 -33.06 15.59 -2.89
CA LEU A 34 -33.63 16.71 -2.15
C LEU A 34 -34.08 16.35 -0.73
N TRP A 35 -34.54 15.11 -0.54
CA TRP A 35 -35.07 14.69 0.74
C TRP A 35 -33.97 14.26 1.71
N THR A 36 -34.18 14.53 2.97
CA THR A 36 -33.34 14.06 4.08
C THR A 36 -33.41 12.52 4.22
N ALA A 37 -32.50 11.95 5.00
CA ALA A 37 -32.53 10.52 5.30
C ALA A 37 -33.83 10.14 6.06
N ALA A 38 -34.30 11.00 6.96
CA ALA A 38 -35.52 10.77 7.73
C ALA A 38 -36.77 10.79 6.86
N GLU A 39 -36.89 11.73 5.92
CA GLU A 39 -38.02 11.77 4.96
C GLU A 39 -38.05 10.55 4.04
N LYS A 40 -36.90 10.12 3.57
CA LYS A 40 -36.79 8.88 2.77
C LYS A 40 -37.18 7.65 3.60
N LYS A 41 -36.68 7.56 4.83
CA LYS A 41 -37.04 6.46 5.75
C LYS A 41 -38.55 6.40 6.03
N ALA A 42 -39.20 7.56 6.16
CA ALA A 42 -40.64 7.63 6.40
C ALA A 42 -41.50 6.95 5.30
N ILE A 43 -40.95 6.82 4.09
CA ILE A 43 -41.58 6.10 2.96
C ILE A 43 -40.87 4.79 2.64
N GLY A 44 -40.13 4.22 3.59
CA GLY A 44 -39.46 2.93 3.44
C GLY A 44 -38.22 2.93 2.53
N ILE A 45 -37.59 4.08 2.29
CA ILE A 45 -36.36 4.15 1.52
C ILE A 45 -35.16 4.35 2.46
N LEU A 46 -34.30 3.33 2.54
CA LEU A 46 -33.08 3.35 3.37
C LEU A 46 -31.80 3.48 2.51
N PRO A 47 -30.77 4.15 3.02
CA PRO A 47 -29.45 4.14 2.39
C PRO A 47 -28.82 2.74 2.43
N VAL A 48 -28.05 2.39 1.39
CA VAL A 48 -27.29 1.13 1.35
C VAL A 48 -25.81 1.43 1.52
N THR A 49 -25.22 0.83 2.53
CA THR A 49 -23.76 0.76 2.72
C THR A 49 -23.21 -0.33 1.82
N MET A 50 -22.38 0.06 0.86
CA MET A 50 -21.82 -0.85 -0.14
C MET A 50 -20.70 -1.71 0.47
N ALA A 51 -20.70 -2.99 0.12
CA ALA A 51 -19.57 -3.86 0.43
C ALA A 51 -18.31 -3.45 -0.35
N THR A 52 -17.15 -3.70 0.24
CA THR A 52 -15.90 -3.63 -0.51
C THR A 52 -15.87 -4.77 -1.55
N PRO A 53 -15.69 -4.48 -2.85
CA PRO A 53 -15.64 -5.51 -3.86
C PRO A 53 -14.53 -6.53 -3.60
N LEU A 54 -14.84 -7.81 -3.76
CA LEU A 54 -13.82 -8.87 -3.72
C LEU A 54 -12.85 -8.73 -4.90
N ASN A 55 -11.60 -9.04 -4.66
CA ASN A 55 -10.59 -9.09 -5.71
C ASN A 55 -10.83 -10.30 -6.64
N THR A 56 -11.47 -10.04 -7.79
CA THR A 56 -11.85 -11.09 -8.76
C THR A 56 -10.67 -11.76 -9.46
N THR A 57 -9.44 -11.27 -9.26
CA THR A 57 -8.23 -11.98 -9.69
C THR A 57 -8.04 -13.27 -8.88
N TYR A 58 -8.42 -13.27 -7.61
CA TYR A 58 -8.18 -14.33 -6.64
C TYR A 58 -9.44 -15.12 -6.30
N TYR A 59 -10.61 -14.47 -6.29
CA TYR A 59 -11.85 -15.05 -5.80
C TYR A 59 -12.96 -15.00 -6.85
N THR A 60 -13.91 -15.89 -6.68
CA THR A 60 -15.20 -15.84 -7.37
C THR A 60 -16.22 -15.25 -6.38
N PRO A 61 -16.81 -14.07 -6.65
CA PRO A 61 -17.80 -13.49 -5.77
C PRO A 61 -19.15 -14.21 -5.92
N ARG A 62 -19.94 -14.25 -4.86
CA ARG A 62 -21.37 -14.52 -4.92
C ARG A 62 -22.13 -13.26 -5.31
N ASN A 63 -23.38 -13.42 -5.68
CA ASN A 63 -24.29 -12.28 -5.80
C ASN A 63 -24.38 -11.56 -4.45
N PRO A 64 -24.47 -10.23 -4.44
CA PRO A 64 -24.64 -9.45 -3.21
C PRO A 64 -25.89 -9.91 -2.45
N THR A 65 -25.78 -9.92 -1.13
CA THR A 65 -26.91 -10.05 -0.20
C THR A 65 -27.05 -8.76 0.57
N TYR A 66 -28.27 -8.45 1.01
CA TYR A 66 -28.60 -7.21 1.67
C TYR A 66 -29.31 -7.52 2.98
N ALA A 67 -28.94 -6.84 4.05
CA ALA A 67 -29.58 -6.96 5.35
C ALA A 67 -29.87 -5.56 5.92
N ILE A 68 -31.04 -5.41 6.55
CA ILE A 68 -31.39 -4.20 7.29
C ILE A 68 -30.59 -4.22 8.61
N GLU A 69 -29.95 -3.12 8.94
CA GLU A 69 -29.23 -2.98 10.20
C GLU A 69 -30.20 -2.97 11.39
N ASP A 70 -29.71 -3.39 12.56
CA ASP A 70 -30.52 -3.53 13.79
C ASP A 70 -31.20 -2.22 14.21
N ASP A 71 -30.60 -1.06 13.89
CA ASP A 71 -31.17 0.26 14.16
C ASP A 71 -32.29 0.66 13.17
N GLY A 72 -32.48 -0.12 12.11
CA GLY A 72 -33.46 0.12 11.06
C GLY A 72 -33.24 1.41 10.26
N ASN A 73 -32.01 1.94 10.23
CA ASN A 73 -31.68 3.20 9.56
C ASN A 73 -30.95 3.01 8.24
N SER A 74 -30.36 1.86 8.02
CA SER A 74 -29.57 1.54 6.82
C SER A 74 -29.69 0.07 6.45
N VAL A 75 -29.22 -0.23 5.23
CA VAL A 75 -29.07 -1.58 4.72
C VAL A 75 -27.60 -1.81 4.42
N THR A 76 -27.04 -2.93 4.83
CA THR A 76 -25.67 -3.32 4.49
C THR A 76 -25.67 -4.35 3.36
N GLU A 77 -24.87 -4.06 2.33
CA GLU A 77 -24.53 -5.02 1.28
C GLU A 77 -23.37 -5.90 1.75
N THR A 78 -23.50 -7.21 1.52
CA THR A 78 -22.42 -8.17 1.75
C THR A 78 -22.14 -8.96 0.48
N ILE A 79 -20.87 -9.03 0.08
CA ILE A 79 -20.42 -9.86 -1.04
C ILE A 79 -19.55 -10.98 -0.48
N ALA A 80 -20.11 -12.18 -0.36
CA ALA A 80 -19.36 -13.35 0.05
C ALA A 80 -18.58 -13.96 -1.12
N LYS A 81 -17.46 -14.60 -0.84
CA LYS A 81 -16.77 -15.41 -1.84
C LYS A 81 -17.52 -16.73 -2.07
N ALA A 82 -17.71 -17.09 -3.34
CA ALA A 82 -18.24 -18.39 -3.74
C ALA A 82 -17.15 -19.47 -3.66
N GLY A 83 -15.89 -19.08 -3.86
CA GLY A 83 -14.72 -19.93 -3.76
C GLY A 83 -13.47 -19.20 -4.25
N ASP A 84 -12.34 -19.85 -4.02
CA ASP A 84 -11.04 -19.41 -4.51
C ASP A 84 -10.85 -19.83 -5.97
N LYS A 85 -10.14 -19.05 -6.75
CA LYS A 85 -9.67 -19.50 -8.05
C LYS A 85 -8.55 -20.52 -7.87
N THR A 86 -8.33 -21.35 -8.88
CA THR A 86 -7.25 -22.35 -8.84
C THR A 86 -5.91 -21.66 -8.60
N LEU A 87 -5.24 -21.99 -7.50
CA LEU A 87 -3.97 -21.39 -7.08
C LEU A 87 -2.95 -21.40 -8.22
N ALA A 88 -2.75 -22.56 -8.87
CA ALA A 88 -1.78 -22.69 -9.97
C ALA A 88 -2.04 -21.70 -11.12
N ASN A 89 -3.32 -21.44 -11.46
CA ASN A 89 -3.67 -20.49 -12.51
C ASN A 89 -3.36 -19.05 -12.09
N VAL A 90 -3.66 -18.70 -10.84
CA VAL A 90 -3.37 -17.36 -10.32
C VAL A 90 -1.87 -17.14 -10.20
N GLN A 91 -1.13 -18.14 -9.71
CA GLN A 91 0.35 -18.10 -9.68
C GLN A 91 0.94 -17.91 -11.08
N ALA A 92 0.51 -18.70 -12.07
CA ALA A 92 0.99 -18.60 -13.45
C ALA A 92 0.76 -17.19 -14.04
N ASN A 93 -0.42 -16.62 -13.80
CA ASN A 93 -0.74 -15.26 -14.23
C ASN A 93 0.15 -14.20 -13.56
N GLN A 94 0.40 -14.33 -12.26
CA GLN A 94 1.27 -13.41 -11.52
C GLN A 94 2.73 -13.55 -11.96
N LEU A 95 3.22 -14.78 -12.16
CA LEU A 95 4.57 -15.03 -12.68
C LEU A 95 4.76 -14.41 -14.08
N THR A 96 3.74 -14.48 -14.92
CA THR A 96 3.77 -13.82 -16.23
C THR A 96 3.89 -12.31 -16.11
N LYS A 97 3.13 -11.69 -15.20
CA LYS A 97 3.17 -10.23 -14.96
C LYS A 97 4.56 -9.79 -14.48
N ILE A 98 5.14 -10.46 -13.48
CA ILE A 98 6.45 -10.08 -12.96
C ILE A 98 7.56 -10.31 -13.98
N LYS A 99 7.48 -11.36 -14.80
CA LYS A 99 8.40 -11.60 -15.90
C LYS A 99 8.35 -10.48 -16.94
N GLN A 100 7.13 -10.06 -17.32
CA GLN A 100 6.95 -8.95 -18.25
C GLN A 100 7.49 -7.64 -17.67
N ARG A 101 7.25 -7.39 -16.38
CA ARG A 101 7.79 -6.19 -15.70
C ARG A 101 9.31 -6.18 -15.71
N ALA A 102 9.95 -7.28 -15.32
CA ALA A 102 11.40 -7.42 -15.37
C ALA A 102 11.96 -7.19 -16.78
N TYR A 103 11.32 -7.77 -17.80
CA TYR A 103 11.70 -7.56 -19.18
C TYR A 103 11.64 -6.08 -19.59
N THR A 104 10.53 -5.40 -19.31
CA THR A 104 10.36 -3.98 -19.62
C THR A 104 11.44 -3.11 -18.96
N LEU A 105 11.82 -3.42 -17.72
CA LEU A 105 12.87 -2.68 -17.00
C LEU A 105 14.28 -2.97 -17.50
N LEU A 106 14.55 -4.18 -17.97
CA LEU A 106 15.89 -4.55 -18.49
C LEU A 106 16.14 -4.11 -19.93
N GLN A 107 15.09 -4.10 -20.76
CA GLN A 107 15.16 -3.82 -22.19
C GLN A 107 15.91 -2.52 -22.54
N PRO A 108 15.68 -1.37 -21.91
CA PRO A 108 16.39 -0.12 -22.24
C PRO A 108 17.91 -0.20 -22.07
N THR A 109 18.38 -1.17 -21.28
CA THR A 109 19.78 -1.34 -20.97
C THR A 109 20.45 -2.53 -21.70
N ASP A 110 19.71 -3.30 -22.52
CA ASP A 110 20.21 -4.48 -23.20
C ASP A 110 21.31 -4.15 -24.22
N TRP A 111 21.22 -2.97 -24.85
CA TRP A 111 22.25 -2.53 -25.78
C TRP A 111 23.65 -2.42 -25.15
N TYR A 112 23.77 -2.14 -23.85
CA TYR A 112 25.07 -2.15 -23.15
C TYR A 112 25.69 -3.54 -23.12
N ILE A 113 24.88 -4.58 -23.01
CA ILE A 113 25.35 -5.96 -23.01
C ILE A 113 25.81 -6.37 -24.41
N VAL A 114 25.04 -6.01 -25.45
CA VAL A 114 25.42 -6.24 -26.85
C VAL A 114 26.73 -5.53 -27.16
N ARG A 115 26.83 -4.22 -26.83
CA ARG A 115 28.07 -3.45 -27.05
C ARG A 115 29.27 -4.08 -26.34
N LYS A 116 29.12 -4.56 -25.09
CA LYS A 116 30.18 -5.23 -24.35
C LYS A 116 30.66 -6.47 -25.13
N THR A 117 29.74 -7.25 -25.69
CA THR A 117 30.06 -8.48 -26.43
C THR A 117 30.75 -8.17 -27.75
N GLU A 118 30.32 -7.17 -28.48
CA GLU A 118 30.85 -6.82 -29.82
C GLU A 118 32.16 -6.03 -29.75
N THR A 119 32.28 -5.10 -28.81
CA THR A 119 33.38 -4.13 -28.78
C THR A 119 34.28 -4.25 -27.55
N SER A 120 33.98 -5.19 -26.64
CA SER A 120 34.66 -5.34 -25.32
C SER A 120 34.55 -4.10 -24.44
N THR A 121 33.66 -3.14 -24.74
CA THR A 121 33.46 -1.96 -23.93
C THR A 121 32.72 -2.33 -22.65
N ALA A 122 33.29 -1.98 -21.49
CA ALA A 122 32.69 -2.32 -20.20
C ALA A 122 31.31 -1.72 -20.01
N VAL A 123 30.39 -2.46 -19.39
CA VAL A 123 29.09 -1.93 -18.96
C VAL A 123 29.33 -0.96 -17.79
N PRO A 124 28.75 0.25 -17.80
CA PRO A 124 28.85 1.17 -16.66
C PRO A 124 28.40 0.51 -15.35
N ALA A 125 29.10 0.80 -14.25
CA ALA A 125 28.82 0.20 -12.95
C ALA A 125 27.35 0.42 -12.50
N LYS A 126 26.80 1.63 -12.68
CA LYS A 126 25.40 1.95 -12.38
C LYS A 126 24.40 1.07 -13.16
N ILE A 127 24.66 0.84 -14.44
CA ILE A 127 23.81 -0.06 -15.26
C ILE A 127 23.91 -1.50 -14.76
N THR A 128 25.10 -1.94 -14.36
CA THR A 128 25.28 -3.27 -13.79
C THR A 128 24.52 -3.42 -12.47
N ALA A 129 24.61 -2.43 -11.57
CA ALA A 129 23.88 -2.39 -10.29
C ALA A 129 22.36 -2.44 -10.51
N TYR A 130 21.83 -1.55 -11.36
CA TYR A 130 20.42 -1.54 -11.72
C TYR A 130 19.91 -2.89 -12.25
N ARG A 131 20.63 -3.46 -13.23
CA ARG A 131 20.26 -4.77 -13.80
C ARG A 131 20.30 -5.89 -12.76
N THR A 132 21.23 -5.79 -11.82
CA THR A 132 21.32 -6.74 -10.70
C THR A 132 20.12 -6.57 -9.77
N ALA A 133 19.77 -5.34 -9.39
CA ALA A 133 18.61 -5.04 -8.55
C ALA A 133 17.31 -5.57 -9.19
N VAL A 134 17.06 -5.30 -10.47
CA VAL A 134 15.88 -5.84 -11.20
C VAL A 134 15.82 -7.36 -11.13
N ARG A 135 16.95 -8.05 -11.33
CA ARG A 135 16.99 -9.53 -11.28
C ARG A 135 16.78 -10.06 -9.88
N THR A 136 17.32 -9.38 -8.85
CA THR A 136 17.13 -9.75 -7.44
C THR A 136 15.67 -9.63 -7.05
N VAL A 137 15.01 -8.51 -7.36
CA VAL A 137 13.58 -8.32 -7.13
C VAL A 137 12.74 -9.36 -7.86
N TYR A 138 13.06 -9.63 -9.13
CA TYR A 138 12.37 -10.68 -9.91
C TYR A 138 12.50 -12.06 -9.25
N ALA A 139 13.70 -12.45 -8.81
CA ALA A 139 13.94 -13.75 -8.19
C ALA A 139 13.18 -13.89 -6.87
N ALA A 140 13.19 -12.85 -6.03
CA ALA A 140 12.48 -12.80 -4.78
C ALA A 140 10.94 -12.84 -4.98
N ALA A 141 10.41 -12.04 -5.91
CA ALA A 141 9.00 -12.03 -6.26
C ALA A 141 8.55 -13.40 -6.82
N LYS A 142 9.35 -14.01 -7.69
CA LYS A 142 9.09 -15.35 -8.21
C LYS A 142 9.03 -16.38 -7.08
N SER A 143 9.98 -16.36 -6.15
CA SER A 143 10.01 -17.27 -5.00
C SER A 143 8.78 -17.09 -4.11
N ALA A 144 8.42 -15.85 -3.79
CA ALA A 144 7.27 -15.54 -2.95
C ALA A 144 5.95 -16.01 -3.60
N ILE A 145 5.75 -15.76 -4.90
CA ILE A 145 4.56 -16.20 -5.63
C ILE A 145 4.49 -17.73 -5.67
N SER A 146 5.61 -18.40 -6.02
CA SER A 146 5.64 -19.86 -6.13
C SER A 146 5.54 -20.57 -4.78
N GLY A 147 5.95 -19.92 -3.70
CA GLY A 147 5.90 -20.46 -2.34
C GLY A 147 4.56 -20.26 -1.63
N ALA A 148 3.63 -19.51 -2.21
CA ALA A 148 2.31 -19.32 -1.63
C ALA A 148 1.54 -20.65 -1.57
N SER A 149 1.06 -21.03 -0.38
CA SER A 149 0.36 -22.29 -0.12
C SER A 149 -1.07 -22.32 -0.64
N ASP A 150 -1.69 -21.15 -0.71
CA ASP A 150 -3.09 -20.95 -1.10
C ASP A 150 -3.31 -19.57 -1.73
N VAL A 151 -4.55 -19.27 -2.12
CA VAL A 151 -4.89 -18.00 -2.79
C VAL A 151 -4.82 -16.82 -1.84
N ASP A 152 -5.15 -17.02 -0.56
CA ASP A 152 -5.08 -15.95 0.46
C ASP A 152 -3.62 -15.58 0.75
N ALA A 153 -2.73 -16.58 0.86
CA ALA A 153 -1.29 -16.38 0.98
C ALA A 153 -0.72 -15.66 -0.26
N LEU A 154 -1.18 -16.05 -1.46
CA LEU A 154 -0.77 -15.38 -2.70
C LEU A 154 -1.29 -13.93 -2.79
N LEU A 155 -2.51 -13.67 -2.32
CA LEU A 155 -3.01 -12.31 -2.20
C LEU A 155 -2.15 -11.50 -1.24
N ALA A 156 -1.76 -12.07 -0.09
CA ALA A 156 -0.88 -11.42 0.88
C ALA A 156 0.50 -11.09 0.28
N VAL A 157 1.04 -11.90 -0.62
CA VAL A 157 2.26 -11.57 -1.39
C VAL A 157 2.04 -10.33 -2.28
N ASN A 158 0.86 -10.13 -2.82
CA ASN A 158 0.55 -9.07 -3.80
C ASN A 158 -0.17 -7.85 -3.21
N THR A 159 -0.73 -7.95 -2.02
CA THR A 159 -1.31 -6.80 -1.31
C THR A 159 -0.34 -6.27 -0.27
N ASN A 160 -0.35 -4.99 0.06
CA ASN A 160 0.48 -4.48 1.16
C ASN A 160 0.14 -5.28 2.40
N ALA A 161 1.09 -5.91 3.05
CA ALA A 161 0.82 -6.54 4.29
C ALA A 161 0.18 -5.48 5.20
N SER A 162 -1.11 -5.60 5.41
CA SER A 162 -1.77 -4.95 6.52
C SER A 162 -1.21 -5.58 7.79
N GLY A 163 -0.03 -5.16 8.13
CA GLY A 163 0.73 -5.60 9.28
C GLY A 163 1.72 -4.52 9.64
N ALA A 164 1.91 -3.55 8.77
CA ALA A 164 2.32 -2.25 9.19
C ALA A 164 1.13 -1.73 10.00
N SER A 165 1.23 -1.76 11.29
CA SER A 165 0.38 -0.91 12.10
C SER A 165 0.57 0.49 11.54
N ASP A 166 -0.51 1.22 11.20
CA ASP A 166 -0.50 2.68 11.06
C ASP A 166 -0.07 3.33 12.39
N ALA A 167 0.62 2.58 13.26
CA ALA A 167 1.10 3.01 14.54
C ALA A 167 2.23 3.98 14.30
N GLU A 168 1.91 5.21 14.54
CA GLU A 168 2.89 6.27 14.72
C GLU A 168 3.87 5.88 15.82
N LYS A 169 5.15 5.99 15.54
CA LYS A 169 6.23 5.79 16.49
C LYS A 169 6.88 7.13 16.76
N GLU A 170 6.74 7.58 17.98
CA GLU A 170 7.26 8.85 18.43
C GLU A 170 8.64 8.68 19.10
N VAL A 171 9.54 9.59 18.81
CA VAL A 171 10.88 9.70 19.43
C VAL A 171 11.16 11.14 19.84
N ASP A 172 11.97 11.32 20.87
CA ASP A 172 12.51 12.64 21.17
C ASP A 172 13.70 12.93 20.24
N GLY A 173 13.44 13.69 19.19
CA GLY A 173 14.45 14.04 18.19
C GLY A 173 15.51 15.02 18.69
N THR A 174 15.35 15.63 19.87
CA THR A 174 16.31 16.54 20.51
C THR A 174 17.30 15.81 21.42
N ASP A 175 17.02 14.53 21.72
CA ASP A 175 17.82 13.72 22.63
C ASP A 175 19.01 13.06 21.91
N THR A 176 20.22 13.30 22.41
CA THR A 176 21.47 12.72 21.89
C THR A 176 21.60 11.22 22.17
N ASP A 177 20.86 10.68 23.16
CA ASP A 177 20.80 9.24 23.43
C ASP A 177 19.82 8.53 22.46
N VAL A 178 18.88 9.29 21.87
CA VAL A 178 17.94 8.80 20.84
C VAL A 178 18.56 8.90 19.45
N VAL A 179 19.21 10.02 19.12
CA VAL A 179 19.76 10.27 17.79
C VAL A 179 21.30 10.16 17.84
N SER A 180 21.84 9.08 17.34
CA SER A 180 23.29 8.86 17.26
C SER A 180 23.86 9.28 15.90
N THR A 181 24.65 10.34 15.89
CA THR A 181 25.35 10.82 14.68
C THR A 181 26.54 9.95 14.30
N SER A 182 27.17 9.29 15.29
CA SER A 182 28.35 8.44 15.04
C SER A 182 28.02 7.15 14.31
N ASN A 183 26.82 6.61 14.55
CA ASN A 183 26.35 5.35 13.95
C ASN A 183 25.21 5.56 12.94
N ASN A 184 24.70 6.79 12.81
CA ASN A 184 23.50 7.10 12.02
C ASN A 184 22.29 6.25 12.42
N THR A 185 22.07 6.11 13.74
CA THR A 185 20.96 5.31 14.28
C THR A 185 19.99 6.15 15.06
N ILE A 186 18.72 5.70 15.04
CA ILE A 186 17.67 6.20 15.92
C ILE A 186 17.34 5.09 16.91
N THR A 187 17.28 5.44 18.20
CA THR A 187 16.96 4.54 19.31
C THR A 187 15.48 4.68 19.64
N LEU A 188 14.77 3.57 19.61
CA LEU A 188 13.35 3.48 19.99
C LEU A 188 13.06 2.07 20.51
N SER A 189 12.78 1.97 21.78
CA SER A 189 12.51 0.67 22.43
C SER A 189 11.36 -0.07 21.77
N SER A 190 11.63 -1.33 21.40
CA SER A 190 10.61 -2.22 20.83
C SER A 190 9.82 -1.62 19.69
N HIS A 191 10.48 -0.90 18.79
CA HIS A 191 9.83 -0.16 17.71
C HIS A 191 9.00 -1.04 16.75
N GLY A 192 9.34 -2.32 16.62
CA GLY A 192 8.59 -3.28 15.78
C GLY A 192 8.81 -3.14 14.28
N PHE A 193 9.58 -2.15 13.82
CA PHE A 193 9.92 -2.02 12.40
C PHE A 193 10.74 -3.22 11.92
N VAL A 194 10.68 -3.48 10.63
CA VAL A 194 11.45 -4.51 9.95
C VAL A 194 12.31 -3.88 8.85
N ASP A 195 13.40 -4.57 8.48
CA ASP A 195 14.24 -4.07 7.38
C ASP A 195 13.40 -3.92 6.10
N ASP A 196 13.70 -2.87 5.34
CA ASP A 196 13.01 -2.46 4.12
C ASP A 196 11.55 -1.97 4.32
N GLU A 197 11.13 -1.74 5.55
CA GLU A 197 9.86 -1.08 5.83
C GLU A 197 9.96 0.41 5.50
N ARG A 198 8.95 0.96 4.82
CA ARG A 198 8.87 2.39 4.57
C ARG A 198 8.21 3.10 5.72
N VAL A 199 8.81 4.22 6.10
CA VAL A 199 8.27 5.11 7.12
C VAL A 199 8.23 6.53 6.58
N LEU A 200 7.11 7.19 6.78
CA LEU A 200 6.98 8.63 6.59
C LEU A 200 7.50 9.31 7.86
N TYR A 201 8.48 10.20 7.71
CA TYR A 201 9.00 10.98 8.82
C TYR A 201 8.29 12.32 8.93
N SER A 202 7.93 12.72 10.14
CA SER A 202 7.42 14.05 10.48
C SER A 202 8.16 14.57 11.70
N ASP A 203 8.50 15.84 11.69
CA ASP A 203 9.08 16.53 12.86
C ASP A 203 8.03 16.89 13.93
N GLY A 204 6.77 16.55 13.70
CA GLY A 204 5.68 16.75 14.66
C GLY A 204 5.29 18.21 14.88
N GLN A 205 5.90 19.15 14.17
CA GLN A 205 5.72 20.59 14.39
C GLN A 205 4.80 21.19 13.31
N ALA A 206 3.68 21.77 13.73
CA ALA A 206 2.85 22.55 12.83
C ALA A 206 3.45 23.95 12.60
N GLY A 207 4.09 24.14 11.44
CA GLY A 207 4.54 25.45 10.98
C GLY A 207 5.98 25.87 11.36
N ALA A 208 6.74 24.99 12.00
CA ALA A 208 8.20 25.15 12.21
C ALA A 208 8.89 23.92 11.66
N ASP A 209 9.84 24.09 10.76
CA ASP A 209 10.63 22.99 10.19
C ASP A 209 11.86 22.76 11.11
N ASN A 210 11.74 21.78 12.01
CA ASN A 210 12.80 21.41 12.96
C ASN A 210 13.12 19.89 12.90
N PRO A 211 13.46 19.35 11.75
CA PRO A 211 13.74 17.93 11.63
C PRO A 211 15.01 17.51 12.36
N ILE A 212 15.14 16.24 12.68
CA ILE A 212 16.42 15.63 13.02
C ILE A 212 17.38 15.94 11.87
N LYS A 213 18.55 16.51 12.18
CA LYS A 213 19.47 17.01 11.15
C LYS A 213 19.98 15.88 10.26
N GLY A 214 19.71 16.00 8.98
CA GLY A 214 19.94 14.97 7.96
C GLY A 214 18.65 14.34 7.43
N LEU A 215 17.51 14.58 8.09
CA LEU A 215 16.18 14.17 7.61
C LEU A 215 15.38 15.37 7.08
N VAL A 216 14.34 15.08 6.31
CA VAL A 216 13.38 16.07 5.79
C VAL A 216 12.00 15.67 6.24
N SER A 217 11.26 16.58 6.88
CA SER A 217 9.89 16.33 7.31
C SER A 217 8.99 16.15 6.09
N GLY A 218 8.12 15.12 6.11
CA GLY A 218 7.25 14.75 5.00
C GLY A 218 7.86 13.80 3.98
N GLU A 219 9.14 13.41 4.12
CA GLU A 219 9.78 12.43 3.24
C GLU A 219 9.64 11.00 3.74
N GLU A 220 9.61 10.06 2.79
CA GLU A 220 9.62 8.62 3.07
C GLU A 220 11.06 8.07 3.10
N TYR A 221 11.33 7.21 4.08
CA TYR A 221 12.60 6.52 4.24
C TYR A 221 12.38 5.02 4.39
N TYR A 222 13.40 4.24 4.07
CA TYR A 222 13.44 2.81 4.33
C TYR A 222 14.18 2.52 5.63
N ILE A 223 13.62 1.64 6.45
CA ILE A 223 14.30 1.11 7.64
C ILE A 223 15.39 0.14 7.19
N ILE A 224 16.61 0.31 7.65
CA ILE A 224 17.73 -0.60 7.39
C ILE A 224 18.51 -0.88 8.68
N GLY A 225 19.18 -2.01 8.71
CA GLY A 225 20.06 -2.39 9.83
C GLY A 225 19.34 -2.37 11.18
N LYS A 226 18.10 -2.86 11.20
CA LYS A 226 17.25 -2.89 12.40
C LYS A 226 17.84 -3.78 13.48
N ALA A 227 17.81 -3.34 14.72
CA ALA A 227 17.96 -4.15 15.93
C ALA A 227 16.67 -4.08 16.74
N THR A 228 16.64 -4.63 17.96
CA THR A 228 15.45 -4.62 18.82
C THR A 228 15.00 -3.20 19.17
N ASN A 229 15.95 -2.32 19.43
CA ASN A 229 15.72 -0.97 19.96
C ASN A 229 16.36 0.13 19.09
N THR A 230 16.95 -0.19 17.96
CA THR A 230 17.57 0.79 17.07
C THR A 230 17.34 0.47 15.61
N PHE A 231 17.32 1.49 14.77
CA PHE A 231 17.25 1.36 13.33
C PHE A 231 18.00 2.49 12.65
N LYS A 232 18.30 2.31 11.38
CA LYS A 232 18.82 3.34 10.48
C LYS A 232 17.83 3.64 9.39
N LEU A 233 18.00 4.75 8.72
CA LEU A 233 17.18 5.18 7.59
C LEU A 233 17.99 5.22 6.31
N SER A 234 17.38 4.88 5.20
CA SER A 234 17.95 4.98 3.86
C SER A 234 16.92 5.54 2.88
N LEU A 235 17.40 6.17 1.80
CA LEU A 235 16.53 6.53 0.67
C LEU A 235 16.28 5.36 -0.28
N THR A 236 17.05 4.29 -0.16
CA THR A 236 16.93 3.09 -1.00
C THR A 236 16.81 1.84 -0.14
N PRO A 237 15.98 0.86 -0.55
CA PRO A 237 15.87 -0.41 0.17
C PRO A 237 17.10 -1.31 -0.05
N SER A 238 17.30 -2.30 0.84
CA SER A 238 18.49 -3.16 0.84
C SER A 238 18.72 -3.95 -0.45
N TRP A 239 17.65 -4.29 -1.16
CA TRP A 239 17.77 -5.05 -2.42
C TRP A 239 18.33 -4.23 -3.60
N TYR A 240 18.48 -2.92 -3.47
CA TYR A 240 19.18 -2.10 -4.46
C TYR A 240 20.68 -2.36 -4.48
N GLY A 241 21.25 -2.87 -3.36
CA GLY A 241 22.65 -3.22 -3.23
C GLY A 241 23.58 -2.02 -3.10
N ASP A 242 23.03 -0.82 -2.95
CA ASP A 242 23.72 0.44 -2.68
C ASP A 242 23.05 1.19 -1.51
N GLU A 243 22.37 0.47 -0.64
CA GLU A 243 21.77 1.05 0.54
C GLU A 243 22.84 1.80 1.36
N ALA A 244 22.59 3.06 1.61
CA ALA A 244 23.42 3.88 2.45
C ALA A 244 22.57 4.47 3.57
N ALA A 245 23.03 4.33 4.81
CA ALA A 245 22.38 5.02 5.91
C ALA A 245 22.45 6.53 5.68
N ILE A 246 21.31 7.21 5.88
CA ILE A 246 21.28 8.68 5.92
C ILE A 246 22.27 9.17 6.96
N SER A 247 23.09 10.13 6.58
CA SER A 247 24.01 10.77 7.53
C SER A 247 23.23 11.70 8.46
N LEU A 248 23.06 11.30 9.70
CA LEU A 248 22.51 12.15 10.74
C LEU A 248 23.59 13.09 11.23
N THR A 249 23.40 14.40 11.07
CA THR A 249 24.43 15.41 11.38
C THR A 249 24.19 16.10 12.73
N GLY A 250 23.08 15.82 13.39
CA GLY A 250 22.74 16.35 14.72
C GLY A 250 21.31 15.98 15.13
N VAL A 251 20.99 16.27 16.37
CA VAL A 251 19.65 16.25 16.90
C VAL A 251 18.82 17.42 16.32
N ALA A 252 17.50 17.36 16.47
CA ALA A 252 16.61 18.47 16.16
C ALA A 252 16.90 19.67 17.10
N ASP A 253 16.66 20.87 16.63
CA ASP A 253 16.88 22.08 17.44
C ASP A 253 15.72 22.30 18.42
N ALA A 254 14.53 21.81 18.13
CA ALA A 254 13.34 21.90 18.98
C ALA A 254 12.32 20.81 18.60
N GLY A 255 11.38 20.55 19.51
CA GLY A 255 10.32 19.57 19.32
C GLY A 255 10.74 18.17 19.77
N THR A 256 10.02 17.62 20.74
CA THR A 256 10.31 16.29 21.31
C THR A 256 9.54 15.17 20.60
N ALA A 257 8.46 15.50 19.89
CA ALA A 257 7.56 14.53 19.26
C ALA A 257 7.88 14.37 17.76
N HIS A 258 8.97 13.68 17.42
CA HIS A 258 9.27 13.30 16.04
C HIS A 258 8.62 11.95 15.72
N ILE A 259 7.90 11.88 14.62
CA ILE A 259 7.00 10.76 14.31
C ILE A 259 7.51 10.00 13.10
N PHE A 260 7.56 8.67 13.22
CA PHE A 260 7.76 7.73 12.13
C PHE A 260 6.49 6.92 11.94
N THR A 261 5.76 7.20 10.86
CA THR A 261 4.54 6.47 10.50
C THR A 261 4.86 5.40 9.48
N SER A 262 4.63 4.13 9.83
CA SER A 262 4.82 3.05 8.86
C SER A 262 3.85 3.21 7.68
N THR A 263 4.39 3.34 6.47
CA THR A 263 3.61 3.33 5.20
C THR A 263 3.59 1.94 4.56
N GLY A 264 4.18 0.97 5.26
CA GLY A 264 4.14 -0.44 4.92
C GLY A 264 5.47 -1.00 4.42
N LYS A 265 5.60 -2.31 4.59
CA LYS A 265 6.73 -3.04 4.01
C LYS A 265 6.63 -3.00 2.49
N PRO A 266 7.67 -2.55 1.77
CA PRO A 266 7.65 -2.62 0.32
C PRO A 266 7.46 -4.06 -0.10
N LYS A 267 6.55 -4.28 -1.02
CA LYS A 267 6.35 -5.61 -1.54
C LYS A 267 7.33 -5.87 -2.64
N ILE A 268 8.11 -6.87 -2.42
CA ILE A 268 9.03 -7.45 -3.40
C ILE A 268 8.37 -7.58 -4.78
N VAL A 269 7.04 -7.80 -4.84
CA VAL A 269 6.30 -7.93 -6.09
C VAL A 269 6.00 -6.60 -6.77
N ASN A 270 5.91 -5.50 -6.02
CA ASN A 270 5.46 -4.19 -6.52
C ASN A 270 6.54 -3.11 -6.46
N ASP A 271 7.59 -3.31 -5.68
CA ASP A 271 8.66 -2.34 -5.49
C ASP A 271 9.85 -2.67 -6.40
N TRP A 272 9.72 -2.23 -7.63
CA TRP A 272 10.72 -2.44 -8.67
C TRP A 272 11.60 -1.20 -8.80
N PRO A 273 12.90 -1.37 -9.14
CA PRO A 273 13.74 -0.26 -9.53
C PRO A 273 13.06 0.60 -10.60
N SER A 274 13.09 1.92 -10.43
CA SER A 274 12.48 2.86 -11.38
C SER A 274 13.50 3.31 -12.43
N ASP A 275 13.02 3.85 -13.56
CA ASP A 275 13.89 4.45 -14.57
C ASP A 275 14.63 5.70 -14.04
N ASN A 276 14.11 6.32 -12.96
CA ASN A 276 14.76 7.44 -12.27
C ASN A 276 16.02 6.99 -11.53
N ASP A 277 16.08 5.73 -11.10
CA ASP A 277 17.24 5.12 -10.45
C ASP A 277 18.37 4.85 -11.45
N LEU A 278 18.02 4.76 -12.72
CA LEU A 278 18.97 4.84 -13.81
C LEU A 278 19.42 6.30 -13.99
N ALA A 279 19.97 6.98 -13.03
CA ALA A 279 20.50 8.32 -13.19
C ALA A 279 21.66 8.35 -14.24
N TYR A 280 21.32 7.96 -15.48
CA TYR A 280 22.12 8.03 -16.70
C TYR A 280 21.88 9.34 -17.45
N LYS A 281 21.32 10.32 -16.80
CA LYS A 281 21.45 11.68 -17.29
C LYS A 281 22.93 12.03 -17.16
N VAL A 282 23.68 11.58 -18.16
CA VAL A 282 25.01 12.07 -18.53
C VAL A 282 24.87 13.51 -19.01
#